data_cf62bc7e005d70ae68f428e48e0ff720
#
_entry.id   cf62bc7e005d70ae68f428e48e0ff720
#
_cell.length_a   1.000
_cell.length_b   1.000
_cell.length_c   1.000
_cell.angle_alpha   90.00
_cell.angle_beta   90.00
_cell.angle_gamma   90.00
#
_symmetry.space_group_name_H-M   'P 1'
#
loop_
_entity.id
_entity.type
_entity.pdbx_description
1 polymer ?
#
loop_
_entity_poly.entity_id
_entity_poly.type
_entity_poly.pdbx_seq_one_letter_code
_entity_poly.pdbx_strand_id
1 'polypeptide(L)'
;MCVWPAECGPFSFEGHMAEKSKRTKAQGTKVEVSKTISTDIDDVALVFVDLDTTGKTFQWQGGQSSEIDATTLASEEKEFELGLPDPGEFSVDGNFSSTDEGQGILRAARSTGEKRVFRATFVDGSKFLFVGMVRQYTWSAGVDGLVAATFSVRVSGAPKLIPPPAHPAG
;
A
#
# COMPACT_ATOMS: atom_id res chain seq x y z
N MET A 1 70.13 17.69 17.10
CA MET A 1 69.93 17.87 15.64
C MET A 1 68.88 16.91 15.18
N CYS A 2 67.65 17.36 15.11
CA CYS A 2 66.54 16.59 14.58
C CYS A 2 66.06 17.29 13.33
N VAL A 3 66.19 16.62 12.20
CA VAL A 3 65.71 17.07 10.89
C VAL A 3 64.32 16.49 10.70
N TRP A 4 63.38 17.37 10.58
CA TRP A 4 61.97 17.04 10.16
C TRP A 4 61.90 17.01 8.62
N PRO A 5 61.22 16.05 8.02
CA PRO A 5 60.58 16.30 6.74
C PRO A 5 59.08 16.46 6.93
N ALA A 6 58.60 17.62 6.50
CA ALA A 6 57.20 17.95 6.30
C ALA A 6 56.68 17.23 5.07
N GLU A 7 55.70 16.37 5.25
CA GLU A 7 54.74 16.03 4.18
C GLU A 7 53.36 15.87 4.79
N CYS A 8 52.72 17.00 4.98
CA CYS A 8 51.30 17.08 5.25
C CYS A 8 50.55 17.02 3.90
N GLY A 9 50.23 15.82 3.45
CA GLY A 9 49.34 15.64 2.31
C GLY A 9 47.96 16.22 2.61
N PRO A 10 47.24 16.77 1.62
CA PRO A 10 45.92 17.32 1.83
C PRO A 10 44.98 16.19 2.23
N PHE A 11 44.43 16.28 3.44
CA PHE A 11 43.27 15.48 3.84
C PHE A 11 42.14 15.85 2.92
N SER A 12 41.89 15.01 1.90
CA SER A 12 40.64 15.03 1.14
C SER A 12 39.52 14.64 2.08
N PHE A 13 38.81 15.64 2.56
CA PHE A 13 37.50 15.46 3.15
C PHE A 13 36.57 15.08 2.00
N GLU A 14 36.53 13.79 1.64
CA GLU A 14 35.44 13.27 0.84
C GLU A 14 34.18 13.46 1.64
N GLY A 15 33.43 14.50 1.28
CA GLY A 15 32.15 14.79 1.83
C GLY A 15 31.25 13.57 1.64
N HIS A 16 31.03 12.86 2.76
CA HIS A 16 29.97 11.87 2.84
C HIS A 16 28.67 12.63 2.57
N MET A 17 28.24 12.64 1.32
CA MET A 17 26.90 13.10 0.96
C MET A 17 25.95 12.23 1.76
N ALA A 18 25.33 12.83 2.76
CA ALA A 18 24.28 12.17 3.54
C ALA A 18 23.24 11.64 2.56
N GLU A 19 23.17 10.33 2.43
CA GLU A 19 22.22 9.66 1.57
C GLU A 19 20.81 10.13 1.97
N LYS A 20 20.17 10.84 1.05
CA LYS A 20 18.85 11.42 1.28
C LYS A 20 17.90 10.31 1.70
N SER A 21 17.30 10.44 2.88
CA SER A 21 16.38 9.45 3.44
C SER A 21 15.36 8.99 2.40
N LYS A 22 15.35 7.71 2.07
CA LYS A 22 14.41 7.06 1.14
C LYS A 22 13.03 6.88 1.79
N ARG A 23 12.40 7.98 2.21
CA ARG A 23 11.08 7.97 2.84
C ARG A 23 10.04 8.49 1.87
N THR A 24 8.97 7.74 1.70
CA THR A 24 7.80 8.18 0.93
C THR A 24 6.87 8.95 1.86
N LYS A 25 6.46 10.15 1.44
CA LYS A 25 5.49 10.97 2.18
C LYS A 25 4.09 10.44 1.92
N ALA A 26 3.25 10.40 2.96
CA ALA A 26 1.85 10.01 2.82
C ALA A 26 0.98 11.09 2.16
N GLN A 27 1.33 12.37 2.37
CA GLN A 27 0.60 13.49 1.78
C GLN A 27 0.76 13.50 0.25
N GLY A 28 -0.37 13.50 -0.47
CA GLY A 28 -0.40 13.44 -1.92
C GLY A 28 -0.46 12.01 -2.49
N THR A 29 -0.61 11.00 -1.65
CA THR A 29 -0.95 9.64 -2.09
C THR A 29 -2.38 9.65 -2.61
N LYS A 30 -2.58 9.12 -3.82
CA LYS A 30 -3.90 8.95 -4.44
C LYS A 30 -4.33 7.50 -4.34
N VAL A 31 -5.59 7.29 -3.96
CA VAL A 31 -6.21 5.97 -3.98
C VAL A 31 -7.40 6.00 -4.90
N GLU A 32 -7.43 5.06 -5.80
CA GLU A 32 -8.41 4.98 -6.87
C GLU A 32 -9.02 3.58 -6.92
N VAL A 33 -10.27 3.49 -7.32
CA VAL A 33 -11.00 2.24 -7.53
C VAL A 33 -11.45 2.12 -8.98
N SER A 34 -11.41 0.92 -9.55
CA SER A 34 -11.88 0.69 -10.91
C SER A 34 -13.40 0.85 -11.02
N LYS A 35 -13.84 1.60 -12.02
CA LYS A 35 -15.26 1.73 -12.37
C LYS A 35 -15.81 0.44 -12.96
N THR A 36 -14.97 -0.29 -13.70
CA THR A 36 -15.31 -1.55 -14.34
C THR A 36 -15.00 -2.72 -13.41
N ILE A 37 -15.82 -3.74 -13.44
CA ILE A 37 -15.60 -5.01 -12.75
C ILE A 37 -14.46 -5.72 -13.47
N SER A 38 -13.35 -5.93 -12.79
CA SER A 38 -12.22 -6.68 -13.34
C SER A 38 -11.47 -7.39 -12.22
N THR A 39 -10.91 -8.52 -12.56
CA THR A 39 -9.97 -9.27 -11.72
C THR A 39 -8.55 -9.22 -12.28
N ASP A 40 -8.37 -8.53 -13.40
CA ASP A 40 -7.07 -8.35 -14.04
C ASP A 40 -6.48 -7.00 -13.66
N ILE A 41 -5.31 -7.04 -13.03
CA ILE A 41 -4.56 -5.86 -12.56
C ILE A 41 -3.89 -5.14 -13.75
N ASP A 42 -3.58 -5.88 -14.81
CA ASP A 42 -2.83 -5.39 -15.98
C ASP A 42 -3.74 -4.93 -17.12
N ASP A 43 -5.06 -4.94 -16.92
CA ASP A 43 -6.01 -4.48 -17.93
C ASP A 43 -5.88 -2.96 -18.20
N VAL A 44 -5.48 -2.62 -19.41
CA VAL A 44 -5.25 -1.23 -19.86
C VAL A 44 -6.56 -0.45 -20.02
N ALA A 45 -7.69 -1.13 -20.13
CA ALA A 45 -9.01 -0.51 -20.32
C ALA A 45 -9.68 -0.06 -19.01
N LEU A 46 -9.01 -0.25 -17.86
CA LEU A 46 -9.56 0.13 -16.56
C LEU A 46 -9.68 1.65 -16.42
N VAL A 47 -10.90 2.10 -16.21
CA VAL A 47 -11.19 3.48 -15.81
C VAL A 47 -11.20 3.53 -14.28
N PHE A 48 -10.39 4.40 -13.72
CA PHE A 48 -10.28 4.58 -12.27
C PHE A 48 -11.01 5.84 -11.80
N VAL A 49 -11.56 5.78 -10.61
CA VAL A 49 -12.21 6.90 -9.92
C VAL A 49 -11.48 7.14 -8.61
N ASP A 50 -11.19 8.39 -8.33
CA ASP A 50 -10.45 8.82 -7.14
C ASP A 50 -11.30 8.64 -5.87
N LEU A 51 -10.63 8.23 -4.78
CA LEU A 51 -11.17 8.19 -3.42
C LEU A 51 -10.53 9.24 -2.50
N ASP A 52 -9.58 10.03 -3.04
CA ASP A 52 -8.78 10.97 -2.27
C ASP A 52 -9.56 12.20 -1.82
N THR A 53 -10.64 12.57 -2.51
CA THR A 53 -11.49 13.72 -2.16
C THR A 53 -12.20 13.56 -0.80
N THR A 54 -12.48 12.33 -0.41
CA THR A 54 -13.18 12.00 0.83
C THR A 54 -12.35 11.17 1.79
N GLY A 55 -11.31 10.48 1.29
CA GLY A 55 -10.40 9.66 2.08
C GLY A 55 -9.45 10.48 2.96
N LYS A 56 -9.31 10.09 4.21
CA LYS A 56 -8.37 10.68 5.19
C LYS A 56 -7.19 9.77 5.46
N THR A 57 -7.45 8.48 5.57
CA THR A 57 -6.46 7.48 5.94
C THR A 57 -6.65 6.24 5.10
N PHE A 58 -5.55 5.73 4.59
CA PHE A 58 -5.49 4.47 3.86
C PHE A 58 -4.51 3.56 4.58
N GLN A 59 -4.93 2.36 4.88
CA GLN A 59 -4.11 1.39 5.60
C GLN A 59 -4.11 0.06 4.87
N TRP A 60 -2.92 -0.46 4.64
CA TRP A 60 -2.70 -1.83 4.22
C TRP A 60 -2.25 -2.67 5.41
N GLN A 61 -2.94 -3.75 5.65
CA GLN A 61 -2.54 -4.77 6.63
C GLN A 61 -2.28 -6.06 5.88
N GLY A 62 -1.00 -6.42 5.77
CA GLY A 62 -0.61 -7.71 5.21
C GLY A 62 -1.17 -8.87 6.03
N GLY A 63 -1.56 -9.94 5.36
CA GLY A 63 -1.99 -11.14 6.04
C GLY A 63 -0.80 -11.98 6.51
N GLN A 64 -1.08 -12.98 7.31
CA GLN A 64 -0.12 -13.96 7.78
C GLN A 64 -0.30 -15.27 7.02
N SER A 65 0.81 -15.92 6.69
CA SER A 65 0.75 -17.31 6.25
C SER A 65 0.41 -18.22 7.43
N SER A 66 -0.37 -19.24 7.18
CA SER A 66 -0.58 -20.27 8.21
C SER A 66 0.69 -21.09 8.40
N GLU A 67 1.03 -21.42 9.64
CA GLU A 67 2.12 -22.32 9.97
C GLU A 67 1.60 -23.75 9.98
N ILE A 68 2.30 -24.64 9.33
CA ILE A 68 2.03 -26.08 9.32
C ILE A 68 3.12 -26.76 10.13
N ASP A 69 2.74 -27.43 11.22
CA ASP A 69 3.68 -28.22 12.01
C ASP A 69 4.05 -29.49 11.24
N ALA A 70 5.30 -29.57 10.80
CA ALA A 70 5.89 -30.68 10.07
C ALA A 70 6.74 -31.60 10.97
N THR A 71 6.69 -31.39 12.29
CA THR A 71 7.49 -32.15 13.25
C THR A 71 7.17 -33.64 13.21
N THR A 72 8.17 -34.48 13.13
CA THR A 72 8.06 -35.93 13.20
C THR A 72 8.68 -36.49 14.49
N LEU A 73 8.44 -37.77 14.79
CA LEU A 73 9.06 -38.43 15.93
C LEU A 73 10.60 -38.53 15.83
N ALA A 74 11.17 -38.30 14.68
CA ALA A 74 12.62 -38.30 14.43
C ALA A 74 13.22 -36.90 14.50
N SER A 75 12.40 -35.88 14.62
CA SER A 75 12.86 -34.47 14.71
C SER A 75 13.41 -34.19 16.11
N GLU A 76 14.60 -33.58 16.18
CA GLU A 76 15.21 -33.14 17.44
C GLU A 76 14.65 -31.80 17.89
N GLU A 77 14.15 -30.97 16.95
CA GLU A 77 13.52 -29.67 17.15
C GLU A 77 12.19 -29.58 16.41
N LYS A 78 11.36 -28.58 16.76
CA LYS A 78 10.11 -28.34 16.04
C LYS A 78 10.37 -27.81 14.65
N GLU A 79 9.76 -28.43 13.66
CA GLU A 79 9.84 -28.07 12.26
C GLU A 79 8.51 -27.47 11.82
N PHE A 80 8.57 -26.29 11.16
CA PHE A 80 7.39 -25.58 10.65
C PHE A 80 7.55 -25.28 9.17
N GLU A 81 6.47 -25.47 8.42
CA GLU A 81 6.37 -25.03 7.04
C GLU A 81 5.31 -23.92 6.92
N LEU A 82 5.51 -23.01 5.98
CA LEU A 82 4.55 -21.96 5.70
C LEU A 82 3.50 -22.45 4.70
N GLY A 83 2.23 -22.32 5.08
CA GLY A 83 1.10 -22.55 4.21
C GLY A 83 0.90 -21.40 3.19
N LEU A 84 -0.26 -21.38 2.55
CA LEU A 84 -0.58 -20.34 1.57
C LEU A 84 -0.57 -18.95 2.23
N PRO A 85 0.10 -17.97 1.58
CA PRO A 85 0.12 -16.60 2.07
C PRO A 85 -1.27 -15.97 1.99
N ASP A 86 -1.68 -15.29 3.05
CA ASP A 86 -2.87 -14.45 3.04
C ASP A 86 -2.49 -13.06 2.48
N PRO A 87 -3.17 -12.56 1.43
CA PRO A 87 -2.85 -11.25 0.86
C PRO A 87 -3.22 -10.07 1.77
N GLY A 88 -4.05 -10.28 2.80
CA GLY A 88 -4.38 -9.27 3.79
C GLY A 88 -5.64 -8.45 3.51
N GLU A 89 -5.72 -7.31 4.17
CA GLU A 89 -6.87 -6.41 4.15
C GLU A 89 -6.41 -4.96 3.91
N PHE A 90 -7.24 -4.21 3.19
CA PHE A 90 -7.03 -2.79 2.95
C PHE A 90 -8.21 -2.01 3.51
N SER A 91 -7.96 -0.96 4.28
CA SER A 91 -8.98 -0.09 4.83
C SER A 91 -8.86 1.33 4.30
N VAL A 92 -10.02 1.94 4.09
CA VAL A 92 -10.18 3.34 3.69
C VAL A 92 -11.06 4.02 4.71
N ASP A 93 -10.50 4.99 5.42
CA ASP A 93 -11.22 5.84 6.36
C ASP A 93 -11.33 7.25 5.83
N GLY A 94 -12.50 7.85 5.92
CA GLY A 94 -12.70 9.19 5.41
C GLY A 94 -14.03 9.80 5.81
N ASN A 95 -14.38 10.89 5.15
CA ASN A 95 -15.67 11.53 5.33
C ASN A 95 -16.72 10.86 4.43
N PHE A 96 -17.90 10.67 4.96
CA PHE A 96 -19.04 10.18 4.17
C PHE A 96 -19.47 11.24 3.16
N SER A 97 -19.66 10.82 1.91
CA SER A 97 -20.31 11.62 0.89
C SER A 97 -21.30 10.74 0.11
N SER A 98 -22.53 11.19 0.00
CA SER A 98 -23.55 10.51 -0.78
C SER A 98 -23.38 10.72 -2.28
N THR A 99 -22.72 11.81 -2.67
CA THR A 99 -22.52 12.25 -4.06
C THR A 99 -21.17 11.83 -4.64
N ASP A 100 -20.26 11.33 -3.80
CA ASP A 100 -18.96 10.85 -4.23
C ASP A 100 -19.09 9.56 -5.06
N GLU A 101 -18.56 9.58 -6.29
CA GLU A 101 -18.65 8.46 -7.23
C GLU A 101 -17.83 7.25 -6.72
N GLY A 102 -16.66 7.49 -6.15
CA GLY A 102 -15.80 6.44 -5.62
C GLY A 102 -16.46 5.67 -4.47
N GLN A 103 -17.04 6.39 -3.50
CA GLN A 103 -17.81 5.76 -2.43
C GLN A 103 -19.09 5.07 -2.96
N GLY A 104 -19.71 5.62 -3.99
CA GLY A 104 -20.84 4.98 -4.69
C GLY A 104 -20.48 3.61 -5.25
N ILE A 105 -19.33 3.53 -5.92
CA ILE A 105 -18.78 2.28 -6.47
C ILE A 105 -18.49 1.27 -5.35
N LEU A 106 -17.88 1.71 -4.23
CA LEU A 106 -17.58 0.83 -3.10
C LEU A 106 -18.85 0.27 -2.45
N ARG A 107 -19.90 1.10 -2.28
CA ARG A 107 -21.19 0.65 -1.75
C ARG A 107 -21.86 -0.36 -2.68
N ALA A 108 -21.86 -0.10 -3.99
CA ALA A 108 -22.37 -1.02 -4.98
C ALA A 108 -21.60 -2.35 -4.98
N ALA A 109 -20.29 -2.31 -5.02
CA ALA A 109 -19.42 -3.48 -4.98
C ALA A 109 -19.64 -4.34 -3.72
N ARG A 110 -19.93 -3.69 -2.56
CA ARG A 110 -20.27 -4.44 -1.35
C ARG A 110 -21.60 -5.17 -1.48
N SER A 111 -22.61 -4.56 -2.10
CA SER A 111 -23.94 -5.18 -2.24
C SER A 111 -23.96 -6.32 -3.24
N THR A 112 -23.15 -6.22 -4.30
CA THR A 112 -23.05 -7.23 -5.36
C THR A 112 -22.01 -8.30 -5.08
N GLY A 113 -21.05 -8.03 -4.17
CA GLY A 113 -19.93 -8.93 -3.88
C GLY A 113 -18.87 -8.98 -4.99
N GLU A 114 -18.86 -7.98 -5.88
CA GLU A 114 -17.96 -7.92 -7.02
C GLU A 114 -16.54 -7.56 -6.60
N LYS A 115 -15.58 -8.14 -7.32
CA LYS A 115 -14.18 -7.79 -7.19
C LYS A 115 -13.87 -6.55 -8.03
N ARG A 116 -13.07 -5.65 -7.46
CA ARG A 116 -12.62 -4.42 -8.10
C ARG A 116 -11.11 -4.31 -8.01
N VAL A 117 -10.51 -3.63 -8.97
CA VAL A 117 -9.09 -3.29 -8.93
C VAL A 117 -8.93 -1.97 -8.18
N PHE A 118 -8.02 -1.96 -7.24
CA PHE A 118 -7.61 -0.77 -6.50
C PHE A 118 -6.21 -0.37 -6.92
N ARG A 119 -5.96 0.94 -6.98
CA ARG A 119 -4.67 1.50 -7.26
C ARG A 119 -4.33 2.58 -6.25
N ALA A 120 -3.25 2.40 -5.51
CA ALA A 120 -2.67 3.45 -4.68
C ALA A 120 -1.43 3.99 -5.40
N THR A 121 -1.39 5.29 -5.68
CA THR A 121 -0.26 5.97 -6.31
C THR A 121 0.40 6.84 -5.26
N PHE A 122 1.67 6.57 -4.97
CA PHE A 122 2.46 7.33 -4.01
C PHE A 122 3.12 8.56 -4.67
N VAL A 123 3.56 9.49 -3.84
CA VAL A 123 4.17 10.76 -4.30
C VAL A 123 5.46 10.55 -5.09
N ASP A 124 6.17 9.45 -4.84
CA ASP A 124 7.37 9.06 -5.57
C ASP A 124 7.09 8.48 -6.97
N GLY A 125 5.81 8.33 -7.32
CA GLY A 125 5.36 7.75 -8.58
C GLY A 125 5.24 6.24 -8.55
N SER A 126 5.57 5.57 -7.44
CA SER A 126 5.31 4.15 -7.29
C SER A 126 3.82 3.87 -7.19
N LYS A 127 3.40 2.72 -7.71
CA LYS A 127 1.98 2.32 -7.74
C LYS A 127 1.82 0.96 -7.09
N PHE A 128 0.82 0.83 -6.26
CA PHE A 128 0.43 -0.42 -5.63
C PHE A 128 -0.96 -0.81 -6.12
N LEU A 129 -1.03 -1.91 -6.86
CA LEU A 129 -2.25 -2.43 -7.46
C LEU A 129 -2.63 -3.74 -6.81
N PHE A 130 -3.92 -3.90 -6.56
CA PHE A 130 -4.46 -5.15 -6.04
C PHE A 130 -5.93 -5.32 -6.42
N VAL A 131 -6.38 -6.56 -6.45
CA VAL A 131 -7.79 -6.90 -6.57
C VAL A 131 -8.37 -7.05 -5.18
N GLY A 132 -9.51 -6.43 -4.94
CA GLY A 132 -10.17 -6.49 -3.65
C GLY A 132 -11.67 -6.63 -3.76
N MET A 133 -12.25 -7.14 -2.68
CA MET A 133 -13.69 -7.26 -2.49
C MET A 133 -14.07 -6.47 -1.24
N VAL A 134 -15.03 -5.55 -1.37
CA VAL A 134 -15.50 -4.75 -0.23
C VAL A 134 -16.27 -5.65 0.73
N ARG A 135 -15.67 -5.87 1.90
CA ARG A 135 -16.22 -6.75 2.94
C ARG A 135 -17.19 -6.02 3.85
N GLN A 136 -16.81 -4.82 4.28
CA GLN A 136 -17.56 -4.07 5.27
C GLN A 136 -17.61 -2.58 4.90
N TYR A 137 -18.73 -1.97 5.22
CA TYR A 137 -18.92 -0.53 5.19
C TYR A 137 -19.61 -0.11 6.47
N THR A 138 -19.00 0.83 7.16
CA THR A 138 -19.54 1.44 8.38
C THR A 138 -19.53 2.95 8.25
N TRP A 139 -20.46 3.60 8.93
CA TRP A 139 -20.47 5.04 9.06
C TRP A 139 -20.85 5.44 10.48
N SER A 140 -20.36 6.57 10.92
CA SER A 140 -20.68 7.14 12.22
C SER A 140 -20.91 8.64 12.07
N ALA A 141 -21.87 9.15 12.81
CA ALA A 141 -22.21 10.58 12.86
C ALA A 141 -22.23 11.04 14.31
N GLY A 142 -21.55 12.13 14.62
CA GLY A 142 -21.59 12.84 15.91
C GLY A 142 -22.26 14.18 15.74
N VAL A 143 -22.72 14.80 16.86
CA VAL A 143 -23.41 16.10 16.85
C VAL A 143 -22.48 17.21 16.37
N ASP A 144 -21.20 17.15 16.72
CA ASP A 144 -20.22 18.20 16.45
C ASP A 144 -19.18 17.82 15.40
N GLY A 145 -19.52 16.95 14.43
CA GLY A 145 -18.55 16.46 13.46
C GLY A 145 -19.11 16.12 12.09
N LEU A 146 -18.19 15.90 11.16
CA LEU A 146 -18.53 15.32 9.87
C LEU A 146 -18.85 13.82 10.04
N VAL A 147 -19.76 13.31 9.20
CA VAL A 147 -20.04 11.89 9.15
C VAL A 147 -18.79 11.17 8.65
N ALA A 148 -18.26 10.26 9.44
CA ALA A 148 -17.14 9.43 9.06
C ALA A 148 -17.65 8.14 8.36
N ALA A 149 -16.88 7.66 7.40
CA ALA A 149 -17.13 6.40 6.71
C ALA A 149 -15.86 5.56 6.66
N THR A 150 -16.00 4.27 6.88
CA THR A 150 -14.90 3.30 6.80
C THR A 150 -15.30 2.15 5.89
N PHE A 151 -14.43 1.83 4.96
CA PHE A 151 -14.55 0.68 4.08
C PHE A 151 -13.42 -0.30 4.35
N SER A 152 -13.75 -1.56 4.57
CA SER A 152 -12.78 -2.66 4.65
C SER A 152 -12.86 -3.51 3.40
N VAL A 153 -11.71 -3.69 2.76
CA VAL A 153 -11.55 -4.40 1.50
C VAL A 153 -10.65 -5.62 1.72
N ARG A 154 -11.19 -6.80 1.50
CA ARG A 154 -10.41 -8.04 1.52
C ARG A 154 -9.66 -8.18 0.21
N VAL A 155 -8.36 -8.33 0.28
CA VAL A 155 -7.52 -8.50 -0.89
C VAL A 155 -7.62 -9.92 -1.42
N SER A 156 -7.67 -10.06 -2.73
CA SER A 156 -7.76 -11.35 -3.42
C SER A 156 -6.63 -11.45 -4.44
N GLY A 157 -5.77 -12.43 -4.28
CA GLY A 157 -4.60 -12.60 -5.12
C GLY A 157 -3.39 -11.77 -4.67
N ALA A 158 -2.28 -11.94 -5.34
CA ALA A 158 -1.04 -11.23 -5.02
C ALA A 158 -1.12 -9.74 -5.43
N PRO A 159 -0.81 -8.81 -4.53
CA PRO A 159 -0.69 -7.41 -4.90
C PRO A 159 0.55 -7.17 -5.75
N LYS A 160 0.50 -6.17 -6.63
CA LYS A 160 1.60 -5.80 -7.52
C LYS A 160 2.11 -4.41 -7.15
N LEU A 161 3.40 -4.33 -6.83
CA LEU A 161 4.09 -3.06 -6.63
C LEU A 161 4.83 -2.70 -7.92
N ILE A 162 4.51 -1.56 -8.50
CA ILE A 162 5.21 -0.98 -9.65
C ILE A 162 6.15 0.09 -9.09
N PRO A 163 7.48 -0.06 -9.28
CA PRO A 163 8.44 0.93 -8.81
C PRO A 163 8.24 2.27 -9.54
N PRO A 164 8.72 3.38 -8.95
CA PRO A 164 8.68 4.67 -9.60
C PRO A 164 9.47 4.64 -10.92
N PRO A 165 9.07 5.44 -11.93
CA PRO A 165 9.84 5.58 -13.13
C PRO A 165 11.25 6.05 -12.77
N ALA A 166 12.29 5.40 -13.33
CA ALA A 166 13.66 5.80 -13.11
C ALA A 166 13.82 7.27 -13.48
N HIS A 167 14.20 8.11 -12.51
CA HIS A 167 14.59 9.49 -12.82
C HIS A 167 15.80 9.44 -13.77
N PRO A 168 15.74 10.06 -14.94
CA PRO A 168 16.95 10.24 -15.72
C PRO A 168 17.93 11.01 -14.85
N ALA A 169 19.10 10.41 -14.61
CA ALA A 169 20.19 11.08 -13.95
C ALA A 169 20.53 12.33 -14.79
N GLY A 170 20.20 13.51 -14.23
CA GLY A 170 20.62 14.79 -14.76
C GLY A 170 22.07 15.09 -14.36
#